data_856b9e328fc39453f1ed82e1ef16a503
#
_entry.id   856b9e328fc39453f1ed82e1ef16a503
#
_cell.length_a   1.000
_cell.length_b   1.000
_cell.length_c   1.000
_cell.angle_alpha   90.00
_cell.angle_beta   90.00
_cell.angle_gamma   90.00
#
_symmetry.space_group_name_H-M   'P 1'
#
loop_
_entity.id
_entity.type
_entity.pdbx_description
1 polymer ?
#
loop_
_entity_poly.entity_id
_entity_poly.type
_entity_poly.pdbx_seq_one_letter_code
_entity_poly.pdbx_strand_id
1 'polypeptide(L)'
;MLKCEVCGKQADKHHIVYRSQGGVDFPLNFKYLCSEHHRGKNGPHKSRRLDLECKLELQQRLNDLLYRDYYKIDELVYLLQINKGMLKRLLKDYRVYKEG
;
A
#
# COMPACT_ATOMS: atom_id res chain seq x y z
N MET A 1 2.16 -7.06 -19.06
CA MET A 1 3.12 -7.78 -18.20
C MET A 1 3.68 -6.81 -17.17
N LEU A 2 3.68 -7.22 -15.90
CA LEU A 2 4.19 -6.38 -14.81
C LEU A 2 5.71 -6.48 -14.75
N LYS A 3 6.36 -5.35 -14.60
CA LYS A 3 7.82 -5.27 -14.56
C LYS A 3 8.31 -4.77 -13.21
N CYS A 4 9.44 -5.32 -12.77
CA CYS A 4 10.09 -4.89 -11.53
C CYS A 4 10.45 -3.41 -11.58
N GLU A 5 10.07 -2.67 -10.56
CA GLU A 5 10.36 -1.23 -10.46
C GLU A 5 11.85 -0.93 -10.27
N VAL A 6 12.65 -1.93 -9.89
CA VAL A 6 14.09 -1.78 -9.66
C VAL A 6 14.91 -2.13 -10.89
N CYS A 7 14.61 -3.27 -11.55
CA CYS A 7 15.47 -3.79 -12.63
C CYS A 7 14.76 -4.07 -13.95
N GLY A 8 13.44 -3.93 -14.02
CA GLY A 8 12.69 -4.13 -15.25
C GLY A 8 12.39 -5.57 -15.63
N LYS A 9 12.81 -6.55 -14.83
CA LYS A 9 12.49 -7.96 -15.07
C LYS A 9 11.02 -8.23 -14.76
N GLN A 10 10.50 -9.40 -15.15
CA GLN A 10 9.16 -9.81 -14.81
C GLN A 10 8.97 -9.75 -13.29
N ALA A 11 7.85 -9.19 -12.84
CA ALA A 11 7.64 -8.86 -11.44
C ALA A 11 6.48 -9.61 -10.81
N ASP A 12 6.60 -9.83 -9.50
CA ASP A 12 5.53 -10.27 -8.62
C ASP A 12 4.90 -9.04 -7.96
N LYS A 13 3.66 -9.19 -7.51
CA LYS A 13 2.97 -8.16 -6.75
C LYS A 13 3.39 -8.26 -5.28
N HIS A 14 4.02 -7.21 -4.76
CA HIS A 14 4.41 -7.12 -3.36
C HIS A 14 3.42 -6.25 -2.59
N HIS A 15 2.88 -6.79 -1.50
CA HIS A 15 2.05 -6.01 -0.56
C HIS A 15 2.97 -5.21 0.35
N ILE A 16 2.93 -3.89 0.27
CA ILE A 16 3.79 -3.02 1.08
C ILE A 16 3.49 -3.21 2.57
N VAL A 17 2.19 -3.11 2.93
CA VAL A 17 1.72 -3.56 4.24
C VAL A 17 1.23 -4.99 4.06
N TYR A 18 1.88 -5.94 4.72
CA TYR A 18 1.59 -7.36 4.57
C TYR A 18 0.19 -7.69 5.07
N ARG A 19 -0.42 -8.73 4.49
CA ARG A 19 -1.73 -9.20 4.95
C ARG A 19 -1.72 -9.54 6.44
N SER A 20 -0.63 -10.13 6.92
CA SER A 20 -0.43 -10.43 8.34
C SER A 20 -0.36 -9.18 9.22
N GLN A 21 -0.08 -8.03 8.64
CA GLN A 21 -0.03 -6.73 9.33
C GLN A 21 -1.32 -5.93 9.16
N GLY A 22 -2.37 -6.55 8.63
CA GLY A 22 -3.63 -5.87 8.35
C GLY A 22 -3.71 -5.17 7.01
N GLY A 23 -2.75 -5.43 6.12
CA GLY A 23 -2.74 -4.86 4.77
C GLY A 23 -3.88 -5.38 3.92
N VAL A 24 -4.46 -4.51 3.11
CA VAL A 24 -5.56 -4.84 2.21
C VAL A 24 -5.15 -4.66 0.75
N ASP A 25 -5.89 -5.29 -0.15
CA ASP A 25 -5.62 -5.25 -1.59
C ASP A 25 -6.20 -3.96 -2.19
N PHE A 26 -5.36 -2.95 -2.36
CA PHE A 26 -5.70 -1.76 -3.11
C PHE A 26 -4.44 -1.22 -3.82
N PRO A 27 -4.60 -0.46 -4.91
CA PRO A 27 -3.47 -0.15 -5.80
C PRO A 27 -2.25 0.47 -5.12
N LEU A 28 -2.44 1.40 -4.19
CA LEU A 28 -1.31 2.07 -3.54
C LEU A 28 -0.49 1.12 -2.64
N ASN A 29 -1.10 0.03 -2.18
CA ASN A 29 -0.42 -0.94 -1.33
C ASN A 29 0.41 -1.95 -2.13
N PHE A 30 0.48 -1.80 -3.44
CA PHE A 30 1.22 -2.72 -4.29
C PHE A 30 2.50 -2.09 -4.81
N LYS A 31 3.55 -2.89 -4.84
CA LYS A 31 4.80 -2.57 -5.50
C LYS A 31 5.19 -3.80 -6.32
N TYR A 32 5.66 -3.60 -7.54
CA TYR A 32 6.00 -4.70 -8.42
C TYR A 32 7.50 -4.94 -8.40
N LEU A 33 7.90 -6.13 -7.97
CA LEU A 33 9.29 -6.50 -7.76
C LEU A 33 9.54 -7.90 -8.31
N CYS A 34 10.70 -8.10 -8.96
CA CYS A 34 11.10 -9.44 -9.40
C CYS A 34 11.45 -10.31 -8.19
N SER A 35 11.68 -11.61 -8.42
CA SER A 35 11.95 -12.55 -7.33
C SER A 35 13.09 -12.08 -6.43
N GLU A 36 14.19 -11.59 -7.02
CA GLU A 36 15.33 -11.14 -6.24
C GLU A 36 15.04 -9.89 -5.42
N HIS A 37 14.38 -8.89 -6.04
CA HIS A 37 14.06 -7.63 -5.36
C HIS A 37 12.80 -7.71 -4.51
N HIS A 38 12.11 -8.84 -4.52
CA HIS A 38 10.93 -9.10 -3.70
C HIS A 38 11.31 -9.95 -2.48
N ARG A 39 11.69 -11.21 -2.72
CA ARG A 39 11.97 -12.19 -1.66
C ARG A 39 13.45 -12.51 -1.49
N GLY A 40 14.29 -12.07 -2.42
CA GLY A 40 15.72 -12.31 -2.37
C GLY A 40 16.43 -11.39 -1.40
N LYS A 41 17.76 -11.53 -1.34
CA LYS A 41 18.62 -10.78 -0.43
C LYS A 41 18.43 -9.26 -0.54
N ASN A 42 18.15 -8.77 -1.76
CA ASN A 42 17.98 -7.36 -2.04
C ASN A 42 16.50 -6.94 -2.07
N GLY A 43 15.64 -7.66 -1.37
CA GLY A 43 14.22 -7.38 -1.32
C GLY A 43 13.70 -7.10 0.08
N PRO A 44 12.48 -6.51 0.19
CA PRO A 44 11.91 -6.12 1.49
C PRO A 44 11.61 -7.29 2.42
N HIS A 45 11.40 -8.51 1.90
CA HIS A 45 11.19 -9.69 2.76
C HIS A 45 12.45 -10.10 3.52
N LYS A 46 13.63 -9.76 3.02
CA LYS A 46 14.91 -10.09 3.65
C LYS A 46 15.64 -8.89 4.22
N SER A 47 15.26 -7.69 3.84
CA SER A 47 15.90 -6.45 4.29
C SER A 47 14.89 -5.56 4.98
N ARG A 48 15.07 -5.37 6.30
CA ARG A 48 14.21 -4.49 7.08
C ARG A 48 14.28 -3.05 6.56
N ARG A 49 15.47 -2.61 6.13
CA ARG A 49 15.64 -1.27 5.57
C ARG A 49 14.78 -1.07 4.31
N LEU A 50 14.81 -2.05 3.41
CA LEU A 50 14.02 -1.98 2.17
C LEU A 50 12.52 -2.05 2.45
N ASP A 51 12.11 -2.85 3.43
CA ASP A 51 10.72 -2.91 3.87
C ASP A 51 10.26 -1.54 4.39
N LEU A 52 11.07 -0.89 5.21
CA LEU A 52 10.76 0.44 5.72
C LEU A 52 10.72 1.49 4.60
N GLU A 53 11.63 1.41 3.63
CA GLU A 53 11.61 2.29 2.47
C GLU A 53 10.33 2.16 1.66
N CYS A 54 9.84 0.92 1.46
CA CYS A 54 8.57 0.69 0.79
C CYS A 54 7.41 1.32 1.56
N LYS A 55 7.40 1.19 2.88
CA LYS A 55 6.35 1.76 3.72
C LYS A 55 6.37 3.28 3.75
N LEU A 56 7.56 3.88 3.73
CA LEU A 56 7.69 5.34 3.61
C LEU A 56 7.21 5.83 2.25
N GLU A 57 7.47 5.08 1.20
CA GLU A 57 6.98 5.39 -0.14
C GLU A 57 5.44 5.35 -0.18
N LEU A 58 4.83 4.34 0.45
CA LEU A 58 3.36 4.27 0.57
C LEU A 58 2.82 5.47 1.34
N GLN A 59 3.47 5.83 2.45
CA GLN A 59 3.08 6.99 3.24
C GLN A 59 3.10 8.26 2.39
N GLN A 60 4.13 8.44 1.58
CA GLN A 60 4.24 9.59 0.70
C GLN A 60 3.13 9.59 -0.37
N ARG A 61 2.84 8.44 -0.96
CA ARG A 61 1.77 8.31 -1.95
C ARG A 61 0.41 8.68 -1.35
N LEU A 62 0.16 8.23 -0.11
CA LEU A 62 -1.07 8.56 0.60
C LEU A 62 -1.15 10.05 0.92
N ASN A 63 -0.04 10.65 1.36
CA ASN A 63 0.01 12.08 1.65
C ASN A 63 -0.26 12.91 0.40
N ASP A 64 0.28 12.50 -0.75
CA ASP A 64 0.07 13.20 -2.02
C ASP A 64 -1.38 13.10 -2.50
N LEU A 65 -2.02 11.95 -2.26
CA LEU A 65 -3.39 11.72 -2.67
C LEU A 65 -4.39 12.34 -1.70
N LEU A 66 -4.14 12.24 -0.40
CA LEU A 66 -5.06 12.66 0.66
C LEU A 66 -4.52 13.92 1.34
N TYR A 67 -4.67 15.05 0.68
CA TYR A 67 -4.11 16.34 1.14
C TYR A 67 -5.09 17.20 1.94
N ARG A 68 -6.36 16.80 2.01
CA ARG A 68 -7.37 17.52 2.79
C ARG A 68 -7.45 16.96 4.21
N ASP A 69 -7.91 17.76 5.15
CA ASP A 69 -8.05 17.34 6.56
C ASP A 69 -9.18 16.34 6.77
N TYR A 70 -10.22 16.40 5.93
CA TYR A 70 -11.41 15.55 6.05
C TYR A 70 -11.83 14.98 4.73
N TYR A 71 -12.28 13.73 4.76
CA TYR A 71 -12.81 13.01 3.59
C TYR A 71 -14.06 12.26 3.97
N LYS A 72 -15.05 12.27 3.09
CA LYS A 72 -16.20 11.39 3.21
C LYS A 72 -15.79 9.97 2.87
N ILE A 73 -16.47 8.99 3.46
CA ILE A 73 -16.17 7.58 3.20
C ILE A 73 -16.27 7.27 1.69
N ASP A 74 -17.29 7.78 1.01
CA ASP A 74 -17.45 7.54 -0.43
C ASP A 74 -16.31 8.15 -1.25
N GLU A 75 -15.77 9.28 -0.83
CA GLU A 75 -14.60 9.88 -1.48
C GLU A 75 -13.38 8.99 -1.32
N LEU A 76 -13.16 8.43 -0.13
CA LEU A 76 -12.03 7.54 0.12
C LEU A 76 -12.15 6.25 -0.69
N VAL A 77 -13.35 5.70 -0.81
CA VAL A 77 -13.60 4.52 -1.65
C VAL A 77 -13.18 4.80 -3.10
N TYR A 78 -13.55 5.95 -3.61
CA TYR A 78 -13.21 6.35 -4.97
C TYR A 78 -11.71 6.60 -5.14
N LEU A 79 -11.12 7.40 -4.25
CA LEU A 79 -9.71 7.81 -4.36
C LEU A 79 -8.74 6.64 -4.16
N LEU A 80 -9.02 5.76 -3.22
CA LEU A 80 -8.16 4.62 -2.92
C LEU A 80 -8.46 3.40 -3.78
N GLN A 81 -9.53 3.44 -4.57
CA GLN A 81 -9.97 2.31 -5.40
C GLN A 81 -10.17 1.05 -4.56
N ILE A 82 -10.90 1.19 -3.47
CA ILE A 82 -11.12 0.17 -2.46
C ILE A 82 -12.61 0.09 -2.15
N ASN A 83 -13.13 -1.10 -1.85
CA ASN A 83 -14.54 -1.21 -1.47
C ASN A 83 -14.75 -0.80 -0.01
N LYS A 84 -16.02 -0.53 0.37
CA LYS A 84 -16.35 -0.07 1.72
C LYS A 84 -15.92 -1.05 2.82
N GLY A 85 -16.07 -2.35 2.57
CA GLY A 85 -15.69 -3.37 3.53
C GLY A 85 -14.20 -3.37 3.84
N MET A 86 -13.38 -3.25 2.80
CA MET A 86 -11.93 -3.15 2.94
C MET A 86 -11.53 -1.84 3.63
N LEU A 87 -12.21 -0.75 3.28
CA LEU A 87 -11.93 0.56 3.89
C LEU A 87 -12.23 0.52 5.40
N LYS A 88 -13.35 -0.05 5.80
CA LYS A 88 -13.69 -0.21 7.22
C LYS A 88 -12.63 -1.02 7.96
N ARG A 89 -12.12 -2.08 7.32
CA ARG A 89 -11.06 -2.91 7.90
C ARG A 89 -9.76 -2.11 8.05
N LEU A 90 -9.43 -1.32 7.05
CA LEU A 90 -8.23 -0.47 7.06
C LEU A 90 -8.31 0.60 8.15
N LEU A 91 -9.50 1.15 8.38
CA LEU A 91 -9.72 2.27 9.30
C LEU A 91 -10.15 1.84 10.71
N LYS A 92 -10.21 0.55 11.01
CA LYS A 92 -10.75 0.09 12.31
C LYS A 92 -10.01 0.66 13.52
N ASP A 93 -8.74 0.98 13.37
CA ASP A 93 -7.91 1.54 14.44
C ASP A 93 -7.85 3.07 14.40
N TYR A 94 -8.58 3.70 13.47
CA TYR A 94 -8.62 5.14 13.33
C TYR A 94 -9.97 5.67 13.77
N ARG A 95 -9.97 6.91 14.26
CA ARG A 95 -11.22 7.59 14.56
C ARG A 95 -11.93 7.97 13.28
N VAL A 96 -13.21 7.62 13.20
CA VAL A 96 -14.07 8.01 12.08
C VAL A 96 -15.13 8.97 12.64
N TYR A 97 -15.18 10.17 12.10
CA TYR A 97 -16.17 11.16 12.50
C TYR A 97 -17.46 10.91 11.71
N LYS A 98 -18.60 10.92 12.44
CA LYS A 98 -19.89 10.59 11.81
C LYS A 98 -20.32 11.56 10.72
N GLU A 99 -19.77 12.76 10.73
CA GLU A 99 -20.08 13.80 9.74
C GLU A 99 -19.24 13.68 8.47
N GLY A 100 -18.31 12.78 8.46
CA GLY A 100 -17.38 12.59 7.34
C GLY A 100 -17.83 11.65 6.26
#